data_0c40462b07267796239ef694f8a4e372
#
_entry.id   0c40462b07267796239ef694f8a4e372
#
_cell.length_a   1.000
_cell.length_b   1.000
_cell.length_c   1.000
_cell.angle_alpha   90.00
_cell.angle_beta   90.00
_cell.angle_gamma   90.00
#
_symmetry.space_group_name_H-M   'P 1'
#
loop_
_entity.id
_entity.type
_entity.pdbx_description
1 polymer ?
#
loop_
_entity_poly.entity_id
_entity_poly.type
_entity_poly.pdbx_seq_one_letter_code
_entity_poly.pdbx_strand_id
1 'polypeptide(L)'
;KLFNQGMILGTSYRDHRGALVATDKVEKRDGSFFHVETGEELEQAPAKMSKSLKNVVNPDDVVEQYGADTLRVYEMFMGPLDASIAWSEEGLEGSRKFLDRVYRLITTKEIVSENNGALDKVYNETVKAVTEQIESMKFNTAIAQLMVFVNAANKEDKLYVDYAKGFIQLIAPFAPHLAEELWQTVAATGESISYVAWPTWDESKLVEDEIEIVVQIKGKVRAKLMVAKDLSREELQEVALADEKVKAEIDGKEIVKVISVPNKLVNIVVK
;
A
#
# COMPACT_ATOMS: atom_id res chain seq x y z
N LYS A 1 20.19 18.86 -2.71
CA LYS A 1 19.05 19.39 -1.92
C LYS A 1 19.17 18.86 -0.51
N LEU A 2 19.12 19.73 0.53
CA LEU A 2 19.06 19.30 1.92
C LEU A 2 17.63 18.90 2.26
N PHE A 3 17.47 17.76 2.94
CA PHE A 3 16.21 17.28 3.49
C PHE A 3 16.40 17.00 4.98
N ASN A 4 15.62 17.64 5.83
CA ASN A 4 15.66 17.44 7.29
C ASN A 4 14.67 16.36 7.69
N GLN A 5 15.19 15.26 8.21
CA GLN A 5 14.38 14.14 8.67
C GLN A 5 13.78 14.42 10.05
N GLY A 6 12.62 13.81 10.32
CA GLY A 6 12.05 13.71 11.64
C GLY A 6 12.86 12.76 12.55
N MET A 7 12.42 12.62 13.78
CA MET A 7 13.05 11.72 14.76
C MET A 7 12.20 10.47 14.96
N ILE A 8 12.86 9.33 15.11
CA ILE A 8 12.23 8.12 15.66
C ILE A 8 12.28 8.21 17.17
N LEU A 9 11.11 8.19 17.81
CA LEU A 9 10.94 8.34 19.25
C LEU A 9 10.81 6.95 19.90
N GLY A 10 11.40 6.81 21.08
CA GLY A 10 11.23 5.60 21.90
C GLY A 10 9.98 5.68 22.76
N THR A 11 9.51 4.53 23.23
CA THR A 11 8.46 4.46 24.26
C THR A 11 9.01 5.00 25.57
N SER A 12 8.24 5.87 26.22
CA SER A 12 8.54 6.43 27.54
C SER A 12 7.27 6.56 28.35
N TYR A 13 7.43 6.93 29.61
CA TYR A 13 6.34 7.05 30.57
C TYR A 13 6.47 8.36 31.31
N ARG A 14 5.35 8.97 31.68
CA ARG A 14 5.29 10.23 32.43
C ARG A 14 4.55 10.04 33.74
N ASP A 15 5.05 10.69 34.77
CA ASP A 15 4.36 10.82 36.04
C ASP A 15 3.26 11.93 35.97
N HIS A 16 2.46 12.09 37.04
CA HIS A 16 1.41 13.10 37.12
C HIS A 16 1.92 14.56 37.00
N ARG A 17 3.22 14.80 37.18
CA ARG A 17 3.87 16.11 36.98
C ARG A 17 4.39 16.30 35.57
N GLY A 18 4.25 15.29 34.69
CA GLY A 18 4.76 15.28 33.33
C GLY A 18 6.24 14.96 33.19
N ALA A 19 6.91 14.54 34.27
CA ALA A 19 8.32 14.14 34.24
C ALA A 19 8.46 12.74 33.60
N LEU A 20 9.51 12.57 32.79
CA LEU A 20 9.80 11.29 32.14
C LEU A 20 10.45 10.32 33.14
N VAL A 21 9.95 9.09 33.16
CA VAL A 21 10.41 7.98 34.00
C VAL A 21 11.21 7.00 33.11
N ALA A 22 12.36 6.54 33.61
CA ALA A 22 13.17 5.54 32.93
C ALA A 22 12.41 4.19 32.84
N THR A 23 12.54 3.50 31.72
CA THR A 23 11.74 2.29 31.45
C THR A 23 12.01 1.14 32.44
N ASP A 24 13.19 1.07 33.03
CA ASP A 24 13.52 0.08 34.08
C ASP A 24 12.84 0.35 35.44
N LYS A 25 12.22 1.52 35.60
CA LYS A 25 11.41 1.88 36.75
C LYS A 25 9.91 1.72 36.52
N VAL A 26 9.51 1.07 35.45
CA VAL A 26 8.12 0.91 35.04
C VAL A 26 7.74 -0.56 35.02
N GLU A 27 6.61 -0.88 35.61
CA GLU A 27 6.02 -2.21 35.49
C GLU A 27 4.59 -2.11 34.90
N LYS A 28 4.21 -3.14 34.15
CA LYS A 28 2.87 -3.25 33.59
C LYS A 28 2.01 -4.16 34.50
N ARG A 29 0.84 -3.65 34.93
CA ARG A 29 -0.15 -4.40 35.71
C ARG A 29 -1.53 -4.19 35.07
N ASP A 30 -2.24 -5.24 34.76
CA ASP A 30 -3.62 -5.21 34.25
C ASP A 30 -3.87 -4.23 33.08
N GLY A 31 -2.84 -4.03 32.22
CA GLY A 31 -2.92 -3.14 31.07
C GLY A 31 -2.46 -1.71 31.32
N SER A 32 -2.32 -1.26 32.57
CA SER A 32 -1.76 0.04 32.99
C SER A 32 -0.28 -0.06 33.36
N PHE A 33 0.40 1.08 33.38
CA PHE A 33 1.82 1.19 33.70
C PHE A 33 1.99 1.90 35.06
N PHE A 34 2.89 1.37 35.90
CA PHE A 34 3.11 1.89 37.25
C PHE A 34 4.60 2.05 37.53
N HIS A 35 4.94 3.07 38.32
CA HIS A 35 6.28 3.24 38.83
C HIS A 35 6.58 2.20 39.93
N VAL A 36 7.64 1.42 39.76
CA VAL A 36 7.99 0.26 40.65
C VAL A 36 8.16 0.67 42.11
N GLU A 37 8.75 1.85 42.38
CA GLU A 37 9.05 2.29 43.73
C GLU A 37 7.88 3.01 44.42
N THR A 38 7.09 3.80 43.64
CA THR A 38 6.04 4.64 44.24
C THR A 38 4.64 4.06 44.07
N GLY A 39 4.45 3.11 43.13
CA GLY A 39 3.14 2.57 42.78
C GLY A 39 2.25 3.57 42.01
N GLU A 40 2.76 4.72 41.64
CA GLU A 40 2.04 5.74 40.86
C GLU A 40 1.74 5.21 39.45
N GLU A 41 0.52 5.44 38.98
CA GLU A 41 0.13 5.13 37.60
C GLU A 41 0.81 6.14 36.65
N LEU A 42 1.35 5.63 35.55
CA LEU A 42 2.13 6.37 34.57
C LEU A 42 1.41 6.41 33.22
N GLU A 43 1.51 7.54 32.54
CA GLU A 43 1.02 7.70 31.17
C GLU A 43 2.11 7.30 30.18
N GLN A 44 1.79 6.40 29.24
CA GLN A 44 2.69 6.07 28.15
C GLN A 44 2.75 7.21 27.13
N ALA A 45 3.93 7.70 26.82
CA ALA A 45 4.15 8.78 25.88
C ALA A 45 5.44 8.58 25.08
N PRO A 46 5.46 8.89 23.77
CA PRO A 46 6.70 8.85 23.00
C PRO A 46 7.64 9.97 23.44
N ALA A 47 8.94 9.66 23.53
CA ALA A 47 9.97 10.65 23.85
C ALA A 47 11.25 10.35 23.05
N LYS A 48 12.13 11.37 22.94
CA LYS A 48 13.44 11.19 22.34
C LYS A 48 14.19 10.05 23.04
N MET A 49 14.75 9.15 22.25
CA MET A 49 15.57 8.06 22.76
C MET A 49 16.80 8.59 23.50
N SER A 50 17.02 8.10 24.69
CA SER A 50 18.21 8.44 25.49
C SER A 50 18.63 7.29 26.42
N LYS A 51 19.92 7.23 26.73
CA LYS A 51 20.47 6.23 27.64
C LYS A 51 19.92 6.39 29.06
N SER A 52 19.63 7.64 29.50
CA SER A 52 19.07 7.91 30.81
C SER A 52 17.63 7.43 30.99
N LEU A 53 16.84 7.46 29.91
CA LEU A 53 15.47 6.93 29.88
C LEU A 53 15.41 5.44 29.60
N LYS A 54 16.51 4.83 29.18
CA LYS A 54 16.59 3.41 28.79
C LYS A 54 15.54 2.97 27.78
N ASN A 55 15.16 3.91 26.90
CA ASN A 55 14.16 3.73 25.86
C ASN A 55 14.78 3.64 24.44
N VAL A 56 16.06 3.34 24.36
CA VAL A 56 16.81 3.24 23.12
C VAL A 56 16.51 1.90 22.46
N VAL A 57 16.21 1.91 21.17
CA VAL A 57 16.21 0.73 20.30
C VAL A 57 17.56 0.67 19.62
N ASN A 58 18.26 -0.47 19.75
CA ASN A 58 19.53 -0.68 19.07
C ASN A 58 19.29 -1.26 17.67
N PRO A 59 19.70 -0.58 16.59
CA PRO A 59 19.55 -1.09 15.23
C PRO A 59 20.19 -2.47 15.00
N ASP A 60 21.33 -2.76 15.62
CA ASP A 60 22.03 -4.03 15.47
C ASP A 60 21.20 -5.22 15.97
N ASP A 61 20.51 -5.05 17.11
CA ASP A 61 19.61 -6.08 17.67
C ASP A 61 18.41 -6.32 16.75
N VAL A 62 17.88 -5.25 16.14
CA VAL A 62 16.77 -5.34 15.15
C VAL A 62 17.25 -6.06 13.88
N VAL A 63 18.44 -5.73 13.39
CA VAL A 63 19.02 -6.36 12.19
C VAL A 63 19.29 -7.85 12.45
N GLU A 64 19.78 -8.21 13.62
CA GLU A 64 20.01 -9.61 13.99
C GLU A 64 18.69 -10.41 14.04
N GLN A 65 17.63 -9.80 14.57
CA GLN A 65 16.35 -10.47 14.79
C GLN A 65 15.46 -10.49 13.54
N TYR A 66 15.40 -9.39 12.78
CA TYR A 66 14.45 -9.20 11.68
C TYR A 66 15.09 -9.07 10.30
N GLY A 67 16.40 -8.80 10.24
CA GLY A 67 17.14 -8.51 9.02
C GLY A 67 17.16 -7.02 8.64
N ALA A 68 18.22 -6.60 7.97
CA ALA A 68 18.46 -5.21 7.57
C ALA A 68 17.37 -4.66 6.66
N ASP A 69 16.88 -5.45 5.70
CA ASP A 69 15.84 -5.02 4.77
C ASP A 69 14.52 -4.75 5.48
N THR A 70 14.18 -5.51 6.52
CA THR A 70 12.99 -5.27 7.35
C THR A 70 13.09 -3.93 8.07
N LEU A 71 14.21 -3.64 8.69
CA LEU A 71 14.46 -2.36 9.35
C LEU A 71 14.35 -1.19 8.36
N ARG A 72 15.00 -1.30 7.19
CA ARG A 72 14.94 -0.27 6.14
C ARG A 72 13.51 0.01 5.68
N VAL A 73 12.75 -1.05 5.34
CA VAL A 73 11.35 -0.91 4.92
C VAL A 73 10.50 -0.31 6.03
N TYR A 74 10.71 -0.73 7.29
CA TYR A 74 9.99 -0.18 8.43
C TYR A 74 10.24 1.33 8.60
N GLU A 75 11.50 1.77 8.63
CA GLU A 75 11.86 3.18 8.80
C GLU A 75 11.32 4.06 7.66
N MET A 76 11.33 3.56 6.43
CA MET A 76 10.79 4.28 5.26
C MET A 76 9.25 4.26 5.20
N PHE A 77 8.61 3.27 5.80
CA PHE A 77 7.15 3.08 5.72
C PHE A 77 6.38 3.68 6.90
N MET A 78 6.99 3.82 8.07
CA MET A 78 6.29 4.22 9.30
C MET A 78 5.62 5.62 9.23
N GLY A 79 6.02 6.48 8.27
CA GLY A 79 5.40 7.77 8.03
C GLY A 79 6.20 8.69 7.12
N PRO A 80 5.75 9.94 6.95
CA PRO A 80 6.52 10.94 6.21
C PRO A 80 7.91 11.14 6.80
N LEU A 81 8.92 11.25 5.93
CA LEU A 81 10.32 11.28 6.35
C LEU A 81 10.68 12.48 7.25
N ASP A 82 9.94 13.58 7.19
CA ASP A 82 10.10 14.79 8.00
C ASP A 82 9.30 14.77 9.32
N ALA A 83 8.45 13.76 9.52
CA ALA A 83 7.67 13.62 10.75
C ALA A 83 8.45 12.92 11.86
N SER A 84 8.21 13.30 13.12
CA SER A 84 8.66 12.52 14.27
C SER A 84 7.64 11.44 14.60
N ILE A 85 8.08 10.18 14.64
CA ILE A 85 7.21 9.00 14.74
C ILE A 85 7.70 8.09 15.85
N ALA A 86 6.76 7.53 16.63
CA ALA A 86 7.08 6.57 17.68
C ALA A 86 7.44 5.20 17.08
N TRP A 87 8.47 4.57 17.66
CA TRP A 87 8.83 3.19 17.35
C TRP A 87 7.67 2.25 17.64
N SER A 88 7.42 1.32 16.71
CA SER A 88 6.37 0.30 16.82
C SER A 88 6.90 -1.09 16.41
N GLU A 89 6.89 -2.03 17.31
CA GLU A 89 7.25 -3.42 17.02
C GLU A 89 6.23 -4.08 16.07
N GLU A 90 4.95 -3.74 16.21
CA GLU A 90 3.91 -4.23 15.28
C GLU A 90 4.15 -3.75 13.84
N GLY A 91 4.61 -2.49 13.68
CA GLY A 91 4.99 -1.95 12.38
C GLY A 91 6.19 -2.66 11.77
N LEU A 92 7.17 -3.03 12.61
CA LEU A 92 8.34 -3.81 12.22
C LEU A 92 7.95 -5.22 11.73
N GLU A 93 7.10 -5.92 12.49
CA GLU A 93 6.55 -7.21 12.08
C GLU A 93 5.72 -7.11 10.79
N GLY A 94 4.94 -6.04 10.64
CA GLY A 94 4.19 -5.76 9.41
C GLY A 94 5.09 -5.64 8.19
N SER A 95 6.22 -4.94 8.33
CA SER A 95 7.24 -4.81 7.28
C SER A 95 7.90 -6.16 6.95
N ARG A 96 8.20 -6.99 7.94
CA ARG A 96 8.70 -8.35 7.72
C ARG A 96 7.69 -9.20 6.95
N LYS A 97 6.43 -9.20 7.36
CA LYS A 97 5.36 -9.94 6.67
C LYS A 97 5.18 -9.48 5.21
N PHE A 98 5.36 -8.18 4.94
CA PHE A 98 5.35 -7.67 3.57
C PHE A 98 6.50 -8.25 2.74
N LEU A 99 7.73 -8.23 3.23
CA LEU A 99 8.88 -8.81 2.54
C LEU A 99 8.74 -10.32 2.32
N ASP A 100 8.22 -11.06 3.30
CA ASP A 100 7.92 -12.49 3.16
C ASP A 100 6.86 -12.76 2.06
N ARG A 101 5.89 -11.86 1.90
CA ARG A 101 4.90 -11.93 0.81
C ARG A 101 5.52 -11.66 -0.54
N VAL A 102 6.44 -10.70 -0.63
CA VAL A 102 7.20 -10.41 -1.86
C VAL A 102 8.03 -11.63 -2.25
N TYR A 103 8.77 -12.20 -1.30
CA TYR A 103 9.58 -13.40 -1.53
C TYR A 103 8.72 -14.54 -2.07
N ARG A 104 7.61 -14.84 -1.40
CA ARG A 104 6.68 -15.90 -1.85
C ARG A 104 6.08 -15.61 -3.22
N LEU A 105 5.65 -14.38 -3.49
CA LEU A 105 5.10 -14.00 -4.78
C LEU A 105 6.05 -14.36 -5.92
N ILE A 106 7.34 -14.06 -5.77
CA ILE A 106 8.33 -14.26 -6.84
C ILE A 106 8.81 -15.71 -6.91
N THR A 107 8.91 -16.42 -5.77
CA THR A 107 9.52 -17.77 -5.73
C THR A 107 8.51 -18.90 -5.91
N THR A 108 7.23 -18.67 -5.66
CA THR A 108 6.20 -19.74 -5.73
C THR A 108 5.23 -19.59 -6.89
N LYS A 109 5.08 -18.39 -7.48
CA LYS A 109 4.25 -18.19 -8.66
C LYS A 109 4.93 -18.71 -9.93
N GLU A 110 4.11 -19.19 -10.85
CA GLU A 110 4.57 -19.49 -12.20
C GLU A 110 4.92 -18.19 -12.94
N ILE A 111 6.20 -18.02 -13.25
CA ILE A 111 6.68 -16.89 -14.05
C ILE A 111 6.59 -17.27 -15.52
N VAL A 112 5.86 -16.47 -16.30
CA VAL A 112 5.58 -16.73 -17.71
C VAL A 112 6.11 -15.64 -18.64
N SER A 113 6.41 -16.02 -19.89
CA SER A 113 6.89 -15.08 -20.92
C SER A 113 5.77 -14.35 -21.65
N GLU A 114 4.53 -14.82 -21.55
CA GLU A 114 3.38 -14.21 -22.20
C GLU A 114 2.59 -13.35 -21.22
N ASN A 115 2.29 -12.13 -21.63
CA ASN A 115 1.48 -11.19 -20.86
C ASN A 115 0.00 -11.35 -21.24
N ASN A 116 -0.83 -11.67 -20.25
CA ASN A 116 -2.29 -11.77 -20.43
C ASN A 116 -3.03 -10.42 -20.22
N GLY A 117 -2.29 -9.36 -19.90
CA GLY A 117 -2.85 -8.02 -19.67
C GLY A 117 -3.48 -7.77 -18.30
N ALA A 118 -3.73 -8.80 -17.48
CA ALA A 118 -4.46 -8.67 -16.22
C ALA A 118 -3.81 -7.69 -15.20
N LEU A 119 -2.49 -7.58 -15.23
CA LEU A 119 -1.73 -6.68 -14.35
C LEU A 119 -1.23 -5.42 -15.04
N ASP A 120 -1.56 -5.18 -16.30
CA ASP A 120 -1.01 -4.10 -17.13
C ASP A 120 -1.18 -2.74 -16.44
N LYS A 121 -2.41 -2.41 -16.06
CA LYS A 121 -2.72 -1.13 -15.42
C LYS A 121 -1.99 -0.99 -14.08
N VAL A 122 -2.18 -1.92 -13.16
CA VAL A 122 -1.62 -1.80 -11.81
C VAL A 122 -0.10 -1.81 -11.80
N TYR A 123 0.54 -2.53 -12.74
CA TYR A 123 2.00 -2.51 -12.89
C TYR A 123 2.49 -1.13 -13.34
N ASN A 124 1.93 -0.59 -14.42
CA ASN A 124 2.33 0.70 -14.97
C ASN A 124 2.06 1.86 -14.00
N GLU A 125 0.90 1.84 -13.31
CA GLU A 125 0.61 2.77 -12.21
C GLU A 125 1.66 2.67 -11.09
N THR A 126 2.08 1.44 -10.75
CA THR A 126 3.07 1.22 -9.70
C THR A 126 4.44 1.75 -10.10
N VAL A 127 4.90 1.48 -11.33
CA VAL A 127 6.19 2.03 -11.82
C VAL A 127 6.17 3.55 -11.77
N LYS A 128 5.13 4.18 -12.33
CA LYS A 128 5.00 5.65 -12.34
C LYS A 128 4.97 6.22 -10.94
N ALA A 129 4.05 5.75 -10.09
CA ALA A 129 3.87 6.27 -8.75
C ALA A 129 5.11 6.09 -7.87
N VAL A 130 5.75 4.92 -7.88
CA VAL A 130 6.95 4.67 -7.09
C VAL A 130 8.10 5.57 -7.54
N THR A 131 8.27 5.76 -8.85
CA THR A 131 9.30 6.66 -9.40
C THR A 131 9.10 8.10 -8.91
N GLU A 132 7.91 8.66 -9.09
CA GLU A 132 7.57 10.03 -8.67
C GLU A 132 7.68 10.22 -7.14
N GLN A 133 7.31 9.20 -6.38
CA GLN A 133 7.33 9.24 -4.92
C GLN A 133 8.74 9.13 -4.35
N ILE A 134 9.63 8.33 -4.95
CA ILE A 134 11.05 8.29 -4.57
C ILE A 134 11.72 9.65 -4.87
N GLU A 135 11.48 10.22 -6.04
CA GLU A 135 12.03 11.54 -6.41
C GLU A 135 11.57 12.66 -5.47
N SER A 136 10.33 12.56 -4.97
CA SER A 136 9.75 13.50 -4.02
C SER A 136 10.00 13.15 -2.54
N MET A 137 10.79 12.12 -2.24
CA MET A 137 11.11 11.64 -0.88
C MET A 137 9.89 11.15 -0.09
N LYS A 138 8.85 10.70 -0.78
CA LYS A 138 7.61 10.14 -0.19
C LYS A 138 7.69 8.62 -0.11
N PHE A 139 8.66 8.10 0.62
CA PHE A 139 8.97 6.67 0.65
C PHE A 139 7.83 5.82 1.23
N ASN A 140 7.10 6.33 2.22
CA ASN A 140 5.96 5.64 2.82
C ASN A 140 4.84 5.36 1.81
N THR A 141 4.54 6.33 0.94
CA THR A 141 3.54 6.13 -0.11
C THR A 141 4.06 5.23 -1.24
N ALA A 142 5.36 5.30 -1.55
CA ALA A 142 5.99 4.38 -2.50
C ALA A 142 5.86 2.92 -2.04
N ILE A 143 6.17 2.63 -0.77
CA ILE A 143 6.03 1.29 -0.20
C ILE A 143 4.54 0.84 -0.20
N ALA A 144 3.61 1.76 0.13
CA ALA A 144 2.18 1.46 0.04
C ALA A 144 1.76 1.06 -1.38
N GLN A 145 2.29 1.75 -2.41
CA GLN A 145 2.01 1.39 -3.81
C GLN A 145 2.60 0.02 -4.19
N LEU A 146 3.80 -0.31 -3.70
CA LEU A 146 4.36 -1.65 -3.87
C LEU A 146 3.45 -2.73 -3.25
N MET A 147 2.84 -2.46 -2.10
CA MET A 147 1.86 -3.38 -1.48
C MET A 147 0.60 -3.54 -2.33
N VAL A 148 0.14 -2.48 -3.02
CA VAL A 148 -0.99 -2.55 -3.96
C VAL A 148 -0.69 -3.53 -5.08
N PHE A 149 0.49 -3.43 -5.70
CA PHE A 149 0.91 -4.38 -6.74
C PHE A 149 0.98 -5.83 -6.23
N VAL A 150 1.60 -6.06 -5.06
CA VAL A 150 1.67 -7.40 -4.45
C VAL A 150 0.27 -7.98 -4.21
N ASN A 151 -0.68 -7.15 -3.75
CA ASN A 151 -2.06 -7.57 -3.52
C ASN A 151 -2.77 -7.96 -4.82
N ALA A 152 -2.55 -7.22 -5.91
CA ALA A 152 -3.10 -7.52 -7.22
C ALA A 152 -2.46 -8.79 -7.80
N ALA A 153 -1.13 -8.86 -7.84
CA ALA A 153 -0.39 -9.98 -8.39
C ALA A 153 -0.67 -11.30 -7.64
N ASN A 154 -0.97 -11.26 -6.34
CA ASN A 154 -1.34 -12.47 -5.59
C ASN A 154 -2.69 -13.07 -6.01
N LYS A 155 -3.58 -12.30 -6.63
CA LYS A 155 -4.89 -12.79 -7.12
C LYS A 155 -4.77 -13.53 -8.45
N GLU A 156 -3.72 -13.26 -9.22
CA GLU A 156 -3.47 -13.91 -10.48
C GLU A 156 -2.77 -15.26 -10.25
N ASP A 157 -3.00 -16.23 -11.14
CA ASP A 157 -2.33 -17.53 -11.08
C ASP A 157 -0.87 -17.46 -11.54
N LYS A 158 -0.58 -16.58 -12.50
CA LYS A 158 0.71 -16.44 -13.16
C LYS A 158 1.21 -15.00 -13.09
N LEU A 159 2.51 -14.83 -13.20
CA LEU A 159 3.15 -13.51 -13.21
C LEU A 159 4.02 -13.36 -14.47
N TYR A 160 3.76 -12.32 -15.25
CA TYR A 160 4.56 -12.01 -16.43
C TYR A 160 5.99 -11.61 -16.01
N VAL A 161 6.98 -12.18 -16.70
CA VAL A 161 8.41 -12.07 -16.32
C VAL A 161 8.91 -10.63 -16.27
N ASP A 162 8.49 -9.77 -17.20
CA ASP A 162 8.95 -8.37 -17.19
C ASP A 162 8.33 -7.59 -16.04
N TYR A 163 7.10 -7.93 -15.62
CA TYR A 163 6.48 -7.33 -14.43
C TYR A 163 7.12 -7.82 -13.13
N ALA A 164 7.53 -9.10 -13.08
CA ALA A 164 8.33 -9.62 -11.97
C ALA A 164 9.66 -8.89 -11.86
N LYS A 165 10.41 -8.77 -12.96
CA LYS A 165 11.69 -8.07 -13.03
C LYS A 165 11.55 -6.59 -12.63
N GLY A 166 10.62 -5.87 -13.25
CA GLY A 166 10.38 -4.46 -12.93
C GLY A 166 9.97 -4.23 -11.49
N PHE A 167 9.12 -5.09 -10.91
CA PHE A 167 8.75 -5.01 -9.51
C PHE A 167 9.95 -5.22 -8.57
N ILE A 168 10.82 -6.20 -8.88
CA ILE A 168 12.06 -6.41 -8.10
C ILE A 168 12.97 -5.17 -8.15
N GLN A 169 13.06 -4.52 -9.30
CA GLN A 169 13.81 -3.26 -9.43
C GLN A 169 13.19 -2.13 -8.56
N LEU A 170 11.85 -2.02 -8.54
CA LEU A 170 11.16 -0.99 -7.73
C LEU A 170 11.35 -1.18 -6.23
N ILE A 171 11.47 -2.41 -5.73
CA ILE A 171 11.69 -2.67 -4.30
C ILE A 171 13.15 -2.56 -3.88
N ALA A 172 14.11 -2.62 -4.81
CA ALA A 172 15.54 -2.64 -4.52
C ALA A 172 16.04 -1.46 -3.67
N PRO A 173 15.58 -0.21 -3.85
CA PRO A 173 15.99 0.90 -2.97
C PRO A 173 15.60 0.70 -1.50
N PHE A 174 14.53 -0.03 -1.23
CA PHE A 174 13.99 -0.27 0.11
C PHE A 174 14.54 -1.55 0.74
N ALA A 175 14.65 -2.62 -0.04
CA ALA A 175 15.07 -3.95 0.40
C ALA A 175 16.14 -4.53 -0.55
N PRO A 176 17.37 -3.99 -0.53
CA PRO A 176 18.40 -4.31 -1.53
C PRO A 176 18.86 -5.77 -1.49
N HIS A 177 18.93 -6.40 -0.32
CA HIS A 177 19.39 -7.79 -0.22
C HIS A 177 18.35 -8.76 -0.78
N LEU A 178 17.08 -8.58 -0.41
CA LEU A 178 15.98 -9.37 -0.96
C LEU A 178 15.85 -9.17 -2.47
N ALA A 179 15.95 -7.92 -2.93
CA ALA A 179 15.85 -7.60 -4.35
C ALA A 179 16.96 -8.25 -5.17
N GLU A 180 18.21 -8.20 -4.70
CA GLU A 180 19.33 -8.84 -5.39
C GLU A 180 19.14 -10.36 -5.48
N GLU A 181 18.75 -11.02 -4.38
CA GLU A 181 18.48 -12.47 -4.35
C GLU A 181 17.38 -12.86 -5.36
N LEU A 182 16.28 -12.13 -5.36
CA LEU A 182 15.17 -12.38 -6.29
C LEU A 182 15.56 -12.05 -7.75
N TRP A 183 16.37 -11.03 -7.96
CA TRP A 183 16.88 -10.67 -9.28
C TRP A 183 17.74 -11.77 -9.88
N GLN A 184 18.67 -12.32 -9.12
CA GLN A 184 19.52 -13.43 -9.57
C GLN A 184 18.69 -14.68 -9.92
N THR A 185 17.57 -14.88 -9.21
CA THR A 185 16.65 -16.00 -9.46
C THR A 185 15.83 -15.81 -10.75
N VAL A 186 15.28 -14.60 -11.00
CA VAL A 186 14.35 -14.34 -12.11
C VAL A 186 15.05 -13.89 -13.39
N ALA A 187 16.04 -13.01 -13.27
CA ALA A 187 16.76 -12.48 -14.43
C ALA A 187 17.85 -13.43 -14.92
N ALA A 188 18.52 -14.14 -13.99
CA ALA A 188 19.58 -15.12 -14.26
C ALA A 188 20.70 -14.62 -15.20
N THR A 189 20.98 -13.29 -15.16
CA THR A 189 21.99 -12.66 -16.04
C THR A 189 23.39 -12.66 -15.44
N GLY A 190 23.50 -12.90 -14.13
CA GLY A 190 24.76 -12.75 -13.36
C GLY A 190 25.17 -11.29 -13.12
N GLU A 191 24.41 -10.31 -13.64
CA GLU A 191 24.61 -8.89 -13.38
C GLU A 191 23.81 -8.46 -12.13
N SER A 192 24.44 -7.63 -11.26
CA SER A 192 23.74 -7.11 -10.10
C SER A 192 22.63 -6.14 -10.53
N ILE A 193 21.49 -6.20 -9.82
CA ILE A 193 20.35 -5.31 -10.01
C ILE A 193 20.72 -3.84 -9.88
N SER A 194 21.81 -3.53 -9.15
CA SER A 194 22.31 -2.15 -8.95
C SER A 194 22.78 -1.47 -10.25
N TYR A 195 23.09 -2.24 -11.28
CA TYR A 195 23.57 -1.71 -12.57
C TYR A 195 22.52 -1.76 -13.66
N VAL A 196 21.34 -2.27 -13.37
CA VAL A 196 20.25 -2.38 -14.34
C VAL A 196 19.48 -1.06 -14.41
N ALA A 197 19.04 -0.69 -15.62
CA ALA A 197 18.25 0.51 -15.84
C ALA A 197 16.91 0.46 -15.08
N TRP A 198 16.50 1.60 -14.53
CA TRP A 198 15.21 1.73 -13.84
C TRP A 198 14.03 1.40 -14.78
N PRO A 199 12.99 0.70 -14.31
CA PRO A 199 11.87 0.33 -15.15
C PRO A 199 11.08 1.56 -15.62
N THR A 200 10.55 1.47 -16.83
CA THR A 200 9.68 2.49 -17.43
C THR A 200 8.25 2.03 -17.45
N TRP A 201 7.30 2.95 -17.58
CA TRP A 201 5.89 2.66 -17.68
C TRP A 201 5.35 3.04 -19.06
N ASP A 202 4.24 2.44 -19.45
CA ASP A 202 3.50 2.72 -20.66
C ASP A 202 2.24 3.55 -20.31
N GLU A 203 2.22 4.83 -20.72
CA GLU A 203 1.10 5.73 -20.47
C GLU A 203 -0.22 5.22 -21.06
N SER A 204 -0.18 4.47 -22.17
CA SER A 204 -1.39 3.92 -22.79
C SER A 204 -2.10 2.89 -21.90
N LYS A 205 -1.36 2.24 -20.98
CA LYS A 205 -1.88 1.26 -20.02
C LYS A 205 -2.40 1.86 -18.73
N LEU A 206 -2.26 3.16 -18.53
CA LEU A 206 -2.79 3.90 -17.37
C LEU A 206 -4.23 4.35 -17.59
N VAL A 207 -4.70 4.34 -18.82
CA VAL A 207 -6.06 4.80 -19.15
C VAL A 207 -7.06 3.76 -18.67
N GLU A 208 -8.07 4.21 -17.95
CA GLU A 208 -9.27 3.39 -17.68
C GLU A 208 -10.13 3.40 -18.94
N ASP A 209 -10.15 2.26 -19.63
CA ASP A 209 -11.08 2.06 -20.75
C ASP A 209 -12.50 1.83 -20.24
N GLU A 210 -12.68 1.39 -18.99
CA GLU A 210 -13.97 1.12 -18.35
C GLU A 210 -14.05 1.75 -16.95
N ILE A 211 -15.26 2.19 -16.60
CA ILE A 211 -15.59 2.70 -15.27
C ILE A 211 -16.86 2.04 -14.72
N GLU A 212 -16.96 1.92 -13.40
CA GLU A 212 -18.20 1.49 -12.75
C GLU A 212 -19.17 2.69 -12.67
N ILE A 213 -20.35 2.53 -13.27
CA ILE A 213 -21.48 3.45 -13.10
C ILE A 213 -22.57 2.82 -12.25
N VAL A 214 -23.32 3.66 -11.56
CA VAL A 214 -24.46 3.25 -10.75
C VAL A 214 -25.76 3.48 -11.52
N VAL A 215 -26.59 2.41 -11.64
CA VAL A 215 -27.94 2.56 -12.19
C VAL A 215 -28.94 2.66 -11.04
N GLN A 216 -29.71 3.72 -11.04
CA GLN A 216 -30.76 3.99 -10.07
C GLN A 216 -32.14 3.91 -10.74
N ILE A 217 -33.13 3.41 -9.99
CA ILE A 217 -34.54 3.47 -10.37
C ILE A 217 -35.28 4.22 -9.26
N LYS A 218 -35.93 5.33 -9.62
CA LYS A 218 -36.57 6.26 -8.64
C LYS A 218 -35.60 6.66 -7.51
N GLY A 219 -34.31 6.92 -7.84
CA GLY A 219 -33.26 7.34 -6.89
C GLY A 219 -32.70 6.23 -6.00
N LYS A 220 -33.14 4.97 -6.14
CA LYS A 220 -32.57 3.83 -5.42
C LYS A 220 -31.62 3.03 -6.31
N VAL A 221 -30.43 2.73 -5.84
CA VAL A 221 -29.44 1.90 -6.56
C VAL A 221 -30.01 0.51 -6.81
N ARG A 222 -29.95 0.04 -8.08
CA ARG A 222 -30.44 -1.27 -8.50
C ARG A 222 -29.39 -2.10 -9.20
N ALA A 223 -28.48 -1.46 -9.92
CA ALA A 223 -27.36 -2.14 -10.59
C ALA A 223 -26.09 -1.28 -10.53
N LYS A 224 -24.96 -1.94 -10.74
CA LYS A 224 -23.65 -1.36 -10.98
C LYS A 224 -23.12 -2.00 -12.26
N LEU A 225 -22.73 -1.18 -13.22
CA LEU A 225 -22.30 -1.63 -14.54
C LEU A 225 -20.88 -1.13 -14.83
N MET A 226 -20.05 -1.99 -15.39
CA MET A 226 -18.80 -1.59 -16.01
C MET A 226 -19.10 -1.12 -17.42
N VAL A 227 -18.75 0.09 -17.74
CA VAL A 227 -19.01 0.71 -19.04
C VAL A 227 -17.76 1.40 -19.56
N ALA A 228 -17.59 1.50 -20.86
CA ALA A 228 -16.50 2.27 -21.44
C ALA A 228 -16.51 3.70 -20.92
N LYS A 229 -15.32 4.23 -20.63
CA LYS A 229 -15.16 5.61 -20.19
C LYS A 229 -15.56 6.56 -21.33
N ASP A 230 -16.11 7.71 -20.96
CA ASP A 230 -16.48 8.78 -21.89
C ASP A 230 -17.60 8.45 -22.88
N LEU A 231 -18.46 7.43 -22.57
CA LEU A 231 -19.69 7.21 -23.30
C LEU A 231 -20.55 8.50 -23.28
N SER A 232 -21.17 8.80 -24.41
CA SER A 232 -22.18 9.84 -24.50
C SER A 232 -23.37 9.55 -23.58
N ARG A 233 -24.20 10.55 -23.34
CA ARG A 233 -25.39 10.36 -22.50
C ARG A 233 -26.36 9.34 -23.09
N GLU A 234 -26.47 9.32 -24.42
CA GLU A 234 -27.33 8.43 -25.19
C GLU A 234 -26.82 6.98 -25.08
N GLU A 235 -25.53 6.74 -25.36
CA GLU A 235 -24.91 5.42 -25.25
C GLU A 235 -24.98 4.88 -23.81
N LEU A 236 -24.76 5.73 -22.82
CA LEU A 236 -24.84 5.36 -21.41
C LEU A 236 -26.27 4.94 -21.00
N GLN A 237 -27.30 5.58 -21.57
CA GLN A 237 -28.69 5.17 -21.37
C GLN A 237 -29.00 3.84 -22.03
N GLU A 238 -28.53 3.63 -23.26
CA GLU A 238 -28.72 2.36 -23.99
C GLU A 238 -28.11 1.19 -23.22
N VAL A 239 -26.86 1.32 -22.77
CA VAL A 239 -26.19 0.28 -21.97
C VAL A 239 -26.93 0.01 -20.66
N ALA A 240 -27.37 1.04 -19.95
CA ALA A 240 -28.11 0.88 -18.70
C ALA A 240 -29.48 0.21 -18.90
N LEU A 241 -30.19 0.52 -19.99
CA LEU A 241 -31.48 -0.08 -20.31
C LEU A 241 -31.35 -1.50 -20.88
N ALA A 242 -30.18 -1.87 -21.41
CA ALA A 242 -29.90 -3.20 -21.93
C ALA A 242 -29.57 -4.22 -20.83
N ASP A 243 -29.20 -3.78 -19.63
CA ASP A 243 -28.85 -4.68 -18.52
C ASP A 243 -30.04 -5.51 -18.05
N GLU A 244 -29.83 -6.80 -17.82
CA GLU A 244 -30.89 -7.74 -17.46
C GLU A 244 -31.56 -7.43 -16.12
N LYS A 245 -30.77 -6.97 -15.11
CA LYS A 245 -31.31 -6.60 -13.78
C LYS A 245 -32.15 -5.33 -13.86
N VAL A 246 -31.69 -4.37 -14.68
CA VAL A 246 -32.43 -3.12 -14.93
C VAL A 246 -33.71 -3.43 -15.69
N LYS A 247 -33.68 -4.26 -16.72
CA LYS A 247 -34.87 -4.70 -17.47
C LYS A 247 -35.92 -5.34 -16.55
N ALA A 248 -35.51 -6.26 -15.69
CA ALA A 248 -36.41 -6.93 -14.76
C ALA A 248 -37.07 -5.95 -13.77
N GLU A 249 -36.37 -4.89 -13.37
CA GLU A 249 -36.88 -3.91 -12.42
C GLU A 249 -37.82 -2.87 -13.07
N ILE A 250 -37.73 -2.65 -14.37
CA ILE A 250 -38.59 -1.72 -15.13
C ILE A 250 -39.70 -2.45 -15.88
N ASP A 251 -39.73 -3.79 -15.89
CA ASP A 251 -40.73 -4.58 -16.58
C ASP A 251 -42.16 -4.21 -16.14
N GLY A 252 -43.03 -3.99 -17.10
CA GLY A 252 -44.43 -3.55 -16.87
C GLY A 252 -44.58 -2.09 -16.37
N LYS A 253 -43.51 -1.28 -16.32
CA LYS A 253 -43.55 0.11 -15.92
C LYS A 253 -43.32 1.06 -17.08
N GLU A 254 -43.97 2.20 -17.08
CA GLU A 254 -43.76 3.25 -18.09
C GLU A 254 -42.55 4.10 -17.69
N ILE A 255 -41.54 4.17 -18.58
CA ILE A 255 -40.37 5.03 -18.36
C ILE A 255 -40.78 6.50 -18.65
N VAL A 256 -40.75 7.31 -17.60
CA VAL A 256 -41.09 8.74 -17.73
C VAL A 256 -39.88 9.56 -18.17
N LYS A 257 -38.68 9.24 -17.62
CA LYS A 257 -37.45 9.96 -17.91
C LYS A 257 -36.24 9.12 -17.55
N VAL A 258 -35.18 9.24 -18.36
CA VAL A 258 -33.84 8.72 -18.05
C VAL A 258 -32.90 9.91 -17.91
N ILE A 259 -32.21 9.97 -16.79
CA ILE A 259 -31.22 11.02 -16.47
C ILE A 259 -29.86 10.35 -16.39
N SER A 260 -28.96 10.67 -17.32
CA SER A 260 -27.58 10.18 -17.34
C SER A 260 -26.60 11.29 -16.97
N VAL A 261 -25.68 10.96 -16.08
CA VAL A 261 -24.52 11.78 -15.74
C VAL A 261 -23.29 11.01 -16.21
N PRO A 262 -22.60 11.47 -17.27
CA PRO A 262 -21.43 10.80 -17.80
C PRO A 262 -20.43 10.42 -16.71
N ASN A 263 -19.85 9.23 -16.82
CA ASN A 263 -18.86 8.69 -15.88
C ASN A 263 -19.33 8.57 -14.41
N LYS A 264 -20.67 8.58 -14.16
CA LYS A 264 -21.16 8.55 -12.79
C LYS A 264 -22.37 7.65 -12.57
N LEU A 265 -23.49 8.00 -13.16
CA LEU A 265 -24.73 7.27 -12.91
C LEU A 265 -25.78 7.47 -14.02
N VAL A 266 -26.71 6.51 -14.06
CA VAL A 266 -27.98 6.62 -14.80
C VAL A 266 -29.12 6.48 -13.81
N ASN A 267 -30.08 7.42 -13.80
CA ASN A 267 -31.28 7.34 -13.00
C ASN A 267 -32.51 7.23 -13.89
N ILE A 268 -33.25 6.13 -13.75
CA ILE A 268 -34.47 5.83 -14.51
C ILE A 268 -35.69 6.15 -13.65
N VAL A 269 -36.52 7.06 -14.13
CA VAL A 269 -37.76 7.40 -13.47
C VAL A 269 -38.90 6.67 -14.18
N VAL A 270 -39.59 5.78 -13.45
CA VAL A 270 -40.73 5.01 -13.95
C VAL A 270 -42.02 5.36 -13.19
N LYS A 271 -43.15 5.19 -13.84
CA LYS A 271 -44.47 5.19 -13.20
C LYS A 271 -44.88 3.83 -12.69
#